data_5b2437a9daf8c25fccea98224a295abc
#
_entry.id   5b2437a9daf8c25fccea98224a295abc
#
_cell.length_a   1.000
_cell.length_b   1.000
_cell.length_c   1.000
_cell.angle_alpha   90.00
_cell.angle_beta   90.00
_cell.angle_gamma   90.00
#
_symmetry.space_group_name_H-M   'P 1'
#
loop_
_entity.id
_entity.type
_entity.pdbx_description
1 polymer ?
#
loop_
_entity_poly.entity_id
_entity_poly.type
_entity_poly.pdbx_seq_one_letter_code
_entity_poly.pdbx_strand_id
1 'polypeptide(L)'
;MKRVFLISTVACLAIGALGWVLVQSKRGPALAGYEVTARPLVQTVVATGRVAAVSRAQIGSPVTGVLVGRRVKEGDLVQPGDVLAVLRADELEASVREAEAALAQLQQSTRPHAQASLREAQARLAQASREAQRRRDLFQQMMITREAMEQAIQAETITRTAVEQALLSARSLVPGNPGEATARARVASAKAQLAKTTIRAEVAGTVLTRNAEPGDLVQPGRVLFEIARTGDTEVVVPLDEKSLEVLAIGQAAMCIADAYPARPFPAKVSSIAPSVDPQRGTVDVRLSVTPVPEFLRQGMTVSVNVETGRRARAIVVPNDALAGRDGNRAALWLVVNGRATRRQVQLGLRGLTETEVTAGLRAGEWILADAQASLTQGDRVRVVATAVATGPATRRELPVKLD
;
A
#
# COMPACT_ATOMS: atom_id res chain seq x y z
N MET A 1 -44.20 70.93 59.21
CA MET A 1 -44.55 69.52 58.89
C MET A 1 -43.81 68.99 57.65
N LYS A 2 -43.50 69.73 56.53
CA LYS A 2 -42.86 69.22 55.33
C LYS A 2 -41.40 68.73 55.48
N ARG A 3 -40.61 69.33 56.43
CA ARG A 3 -39.18 68.93 56.62
C ARG A 3 -39.03 67.60 57.38
N VAL A 4 -39.95 67.23 58.25
CA VAL A 4 -39.89 65.93 58.98
C VAL A 4 -40.26 64.76 58.08
N PHE A 5 -41.19 64.98 57.16
CA PHE A 5 -41.60 64.00 56.18
C PHE A 5 -40.46 63.67 55.14
N LEU A 6 -39.67 64.66 54.79
CA LEU A 6 -38.56 64.50 53.90
C LEU A 6 -37.41 63.71 54.54
N ILE A 7 -37.13 63.91 55.80
CA ILE A 7 -36.11 63.19 56.58
C ILE A 7 -36.50 61.73 56.73
N SER A 8 -37.78 61.46 57.03
CA SER A 8 -38.31 60.11 57.18
C SER A 8 -38.23 59.28 55.89
N THR A 9 -38.51 59.87 54.71
CA THR A 9 -38.40 59.19 53.39
C THR A 9 -36.97 58.91 53.05
N VAL A 10 -36.02 59.80 53.26
CA VAL A 10 -34.58 59.60 53.04
C VAL A 10 -34.02 58.53 53.99
N ALA A 11 -34.41 58.47 55.20
CA ALA A 11 -34.02 57.44 56.16
C ALA A 11 -34.53 56.04 55.77
N CYS A 12 -35.76 55.91 55.28
CA CYS A 12 -36.31 54.65 54.76
C CYS A 12 -35.60 54.20 53.49
N LEU A 13 -35.26 55.11 52.61
CA LEU A 13 -34.47 54.78 51.38
C LEU A 13 -33.06 54.38 51.77
N ALA A 14 -32.42 55.04 52.71
CA ALA A 14 -31.08 54.65 53.14
C ALA A 14 -31.07 53.28 53.89
N ILE A 15 -32.08 52.97 54.70
CA ILE A 15 -32.22 51.65 55.31
C ILE A 15 -32.52 50.57 54.26
N GLY A 16 -33.35 50.87 53.26
CA GLY A 16 -33.64 49.99 52.16
C GLY A 16 -32.41 49.71 51.28
N ALA A 17 -31.62 50.77 50.96
CA ALA A 17 -30.36 50.64 50.25
C ALA A 17 -29.30 49.87 51.05
N LEU A 18 -29.17 50.11 52.32
CA LEU A 18 -28.28 49.39 53.27
C LEU A 18 -28.69 47.91 53.36
N GLY A 19 -29.99 47.65 53.52
CA GLY A 19 -30.53 46.30 53.51
C GLY A 19 -30.28 45.56 52.18
N TRP A 20 -30.44 46.27 51.07
CA TRP A 20 -30.17 45.68 49.70
C TRP A 20 -28.68 45.40 49.52
N VAL A 21 -27.78 46.31 49.91
CA VAL A 21 -26.33 46.12 49.90
C VAL A 21 -25.91 44.97 50.84
N LEU A 22 -26.45 44.84 52.01
CA LEU A 22 -26.20 43.74 52.95
C LEU A 22 -26.71 42.39 52.41
N VAL A 23 -27.83 42.37 51.71
CA VAL A 23 -28.36 41.16 51.05
C VAL A 23 -27.50 40.81 49.86
N GLN A 24 -27.02 41.81 49.12
CA GLN A 24 -26.17 41.59 47.96
C GLN A 24 -24.75 41.16 48.36
N SER A 25 -24.19 41.71 49.46
CA SER A 25 -22.87 41.27 49.96
C SER A 25 -22.92 39.88 50.62
N LYS A 26 -24.08 39.39 51.04
CA LYS A 26 -24.29 38.01 51.50
C LYS A 26 -24.50 37.01 50.31
N ARG A 27 -24.81 37.51 49.08
CA ARG A 27 -24.93 36.70 47.87
C ARG A 27 -23.56 36.71 47.20
N GLY A 28 -22.71 35.66 47.38
CA GLY A 28 -21.41 35.57 46.73
C GLY A 28 -21.44 35.84 45.22
N PRO A 29 -20.27 35.98 44.54
CA PRO A 29 -20.17 36.28 43.13
C PRO A 29 -20.92 35.23 42.31
N ALA A 30 -21.54 35.67 41.20
CA ALA A 30 -22.17 34.77 40.23
C ALA A 30 -21.08 34.20 39.33
N LEU A 31 -20.82 32.92 39.40
CA LEU A 31 -19.80 32.23 38.62
C LEU A 31 -20.46 31.19 37.72
N ALA A 32 -19.90 31.06 36.50
CA ALA A 32 -20.29 30.02 35.58
C ALA A 32 -19.98 28.64 36.15
N GLY A 33 -20.89 27.70 35.99
CA GLY A 33 -20.67 26.34 36.45
C GLY A 33 -21.44 25.32 35.66
N TYR A 34 -20.99 24.07 35.80
CA TYR A 34 -21.55 22.92 35.11
C TYR A 34 -22.17 21.96 36.10
N GLU A 35 -23.32 21.41 35.73
CA GLU A 35 -23.86 20.25 36.43
C GLU A 35 -23.15 18.99 35.92
N VAL A 36 -22.65 18.19 36.82
CA VAL A 36 -21.94 16.94 36.51
C VAL A 36 -22.94 15.92 36.05
N THR A 37 -22.77 15.47 34.81
CA THR A 37 -23.64 14.48 34.21
C THR A 37 -22.85 13.24 33.78
N ALA A 38 -23.55 12.09 33.76
CA ALA A 38 -22.99 10.86 33.22
C ALA A 38 -23.38 10.74 31.75
N ARG A 39 -22.39 10.71 30.84
CA ARG A 39 -22.59 10.63 29.39
C ARG A 39 -21.50 9.82 28.71
N PRO A 40 -21.71 9.39 27.47
CA PRO A 40 -20.67 8.69 26.70
C PRO A 40 -19.44 9.59 26.49
N LEU A 41 -18.25 9.02 26.68
CA LEU A 41 -16.98 9.68 26.42
C LEU A 41 -16.15 8.81 25.49
N VAL A 42 -15.57 9.45 24.46
CA VAL A 42 -14.64 8.82 23.54
C VAL A 42 -13.31 9.58 23.63
N GLN A 43 -12.26 8.84 23.86
CA GLN A 43 -10.89 9.35 23.76
C GLN A 43 -10.39 9.10 22.33
N THR A 44 -9.87 10.15 21.71
CA THR A 44 -9.32 10.06 20.35
C THR A 44 -7.91 10.63 20.30
N VAL A 45 -7.06 10.00 19.51
CA VAL A 45 -5.77 10.56 19.09
C VAL A 45 -5.94 11.09 17.67
N VAL A 46 -5.64 12.38 17.49
CA VAL A 46 -5.77 13.08 16.22
C VAL A 46 -4.38 13.25 15.61
N ALA A 47 -4.22 12.85 14.36
CA ALA A 47 -2.99 13.04 13.64
C ALA A 47 -3.24 13.17 12.13
N THR A 48 -2.22 13.62 11.41
CA THR A 48 -2.26 13.74 9.95
C THR A 48 -1.45 12.63 9.33
N GLY A 49 -2.04 11.92 8.38
CA GLY A 49 -1.41 10.84 7.63
C GLY A 49 -1.47 11.06 6.13
N ARG A 50 -0.98 10.07 5.39
CA ARG A 50 -1.05 10.05 3.92
C ARG A 50 -1.59 8.72 3.44
N VAL A 51 -2.39 8.80 2.38
CA VAL A 51 -2.86 7.61 1.67
C VAL A 51 -1.69 6.94 0.96
N ALA A 52 -1.49 5.66 1.21
CA ALA A 52 -0.47 4.84 0.57
C ALA A 52 -1.11 3.57 -0.02
N ALA A 53 -0.52 3.02 -1.09
CA ALA A 53 -0.83 1.65 -1.49
C ALA A 53 -0.05 0.69 -0.58
N VAL A 54 -0.69 -0.40 -0.19
CA VAL A 54 -0.04 -1.48 0.57
C VAL A 54 1.14 -2.05 -0.20
N SER A 55 1.02 -2.12 -1.52
CA SER A 55 2.06 -2.67 -2.39
C SER A 55 2.14 -1.89 -3.69
N ARG A 56 3.38 -1.57 -4.08
CA ARG A 56 3.71 -1.00 -5.38
C ARG A 56 4.56 -1.99 -6.15
N ALA A 57 4.24 -2.21 -7.41
CA ALA A 57 5.06 -3.00 -8.31
C ALA A 57 5.87 -2.04 -9.20
N GLN A 58 7.18 -2.22 -9.20
CA GLN A 58 8.09 -1.53 -10.11
C GLN A 58 8.33 -2.43 -11.32
N ILE A 59 7.88 -2.00 -12.48
CA ILE A 59 8.03 -2.73 -13.73
C ILE A 59 9.17 -2.12 -14.53
N GLY A 60 10.18 -2.92 -14.77
CA GLY A 60 11.35 -2.57 -15.58
C GLY A 60 11.49 -3.46 -16.80
N SER A 61 12.55 -3.23 -17.60
CA SER A 61 12.93 -4.12 -18.69
C SER A 61 14.01 -5.08 -18.23
N PRO A 62 13.90 -6.38 -18.55
CA PRO A 62 14.98 -7.33 -18.35
C PRO A 62 15.98 -7.37 -19.52
N VAL A 63 15.73 -6.63 -20.61
CA VAL A 63 16.57 -6.59 -21.82
C VAL A 63 16.82 -5.15 -22.25
N THR A 64 17.91 -4.95 -22.98
CA THR A 64 18.22 -3.66 -23.63
C THR A 64 17.42 -3.51 -24.92
N GLY A 65 16.89 -2.32 -25.17
CA GLY A 65 16.18 -1.99 -26.38
C GLY A 65 15.71 -0.53 -26.43
N VAL A 66 15.31 -0.07 -27.59
CA VAL A 66 14.72 1.27 -27.76
C VAL A 66 13.21 1.17 -27.60
N LEU A 67 12.64 2.01 -26.76
CA LEU A 67 11.19 2.07 -26.56
C LEU A 67 10.52 2.62 -27.83
N VAL A 68 9.75 1.77 -28.51
CA VAL A 68 9.06 2.14 -29.76
C VAL A 68 7.64 2.62 -29.48
N GLY A 69 6.96 1.96 -28.57
CA GLY A 69 5.57 2.25 -28.27
C GLY A 69 5.22 2.04 -26.81
N ARG A 70 4.42 2.94 -26.30
CA ARG A 70 3.79 2.87 -24.98
C ARG A 70 2.29 2.74 -25.17
N ARG A 71 1.67 1.81 -24.44
CA ARG A 71 0.24 1.51 -24.54
C ARG A 71 -0.59 2.07 -23.40
N VAL A 72 0.06 2.56 -22.33
CA VAL A 72 -0.61 3.04 -21.10
C VAL A 72 -0.14 4.44 -20.73
N LYS A 73 -1.00 5.14 -19.99
CA LYS A 73 -0.76 6.48 -19.40
C LYS A 73 -0.86 6.39 -17.88
N GLU A 74 -0.38 7.44 -17.21
CA GLU A 74 -0.60 7.60 -15.77
C GLU A 74 -2.09 7.71 -15.46
N GLY A 75 -2.55 6.97 -14.45
CA GLY A 75 -3.95 6.84 -14.09
C GLY A 75 -4.69 5.68 -14.76
N ASP A 76 -4.11 5.02 -15.76
CA ASP A 76 -4.76 3.87 -16.40
C ASP A 76 -4.81 2.67 -15.47
N LEU A 77 -5.93 1.95 -15.51
CA LEU A 77 -6.11 0.66 -14.85
C LEU A 77 -5.58 -0.44 -15.76
N VAL A 78 -4.75 -1.32 -15.20
CA VAL A 78 -4.13 -2.44 -15.93
C VAL A 78 -4.42 -3.77 -15.23
N GLN A 79 -4.49 -4.83 -16.04
CA GLN A 79 -4.64 -6.20 -15.59
C GLN A 79 -3.34 -6.99 -15.85
N PRO A 80 -3.10 -8.10 -15.14
CA PRO A 80 -1.97 -8.97 -15.43
C PRO A 80 -1.99 -9.44 -16.88
N GLY A 81 -0.86 -9.27 -17.59
CA GLY A 81 -0.71 -9.60 -19.01
C GLY A 81 -0.89 -8.42 -19.97
N ASP A 82 -1.48 -7.30 -19.53
CA ASP A 82 -1.62 -6.10 -20.37
C ASP A 82 -0.26 -5.58 -20.84
N VAL A 83 -0.18 -5.18 -22.09
CA VAL A 83 1.04 -4.63 -22.68
C VAL A 83 1.20 -3.17 -22.25
N LEU A 84 2.25 -2.88 -21.52
CA LEU A 84 2.58 -1.53 -21.07
C LEU A 84 3.43 -0.79 -22.11
N ALA A 85 4.44 -1.49 -22.65
CA ALA A 85 5.38 -0.94 -23.60
C ALA A 85 5.98 -2.02 -24.51
N VAL A 86 6.50 -1.58 -25.64
CA VAL A 86 7.20 -2.46 -26.61
C VAL A 86 8.56 -1.85 -26.90
N LEU A 87 9.59 -2.66 -26.79
CA LEU A 87 10.96 -2.33 -27.13
C LEU A 87 11.31 -2.92 -28.50
N ARG A 88 12.12 -2.20 -29.27
CA ARG A 88 12.82 -2.74 -30.44
C ARG A 88 14.21 -3.17 -29.99
N ALA A 89 14.56 -4.39 -30.33
CA ALA A 89 15.86 -4.98 -30.02
C ALA A 89 16.34 -5.79 -31.24
N ASP A 90 16.93 -5.08 -32.18
CA ASP A 90 17.33 -5.62 -33.50
C ASP A 90 18.28 -6.84 -33.36
N GLU A 91 19.13 -6.82 -32.31
CA GLU A 91 20.03 -7.94 -31.98
C GLU A 91 19.25 -9.23 -31.59
N LEU A 92 18.20 -9.10 -30.81
CA LEU A 92 17.37 -10.26 -30.41
C LEU A 92 16.57 -10.81 -31.59
N GLU A 93 16.08 -9.92 -32.46
CA GLU A 93 15.42 -10.35 -33.70
C GLU A 93 16.41 -11.07 -34.66
N ALA A 94 17.64 -10.55 -34.77
CA ALA A 94 18.69 -11.20 -35.56
C ALA A 94 19.04 -12.59 -34.98
N SER A 95 19.15 -12.72 -33.66
CA SER A 95 19.40 -14.00 -32.98
C SER A 95 18.29 -15.02 -33.23
N VAL A 96 17.02 -14.60 -33.27
CA VAL A 96 15.91 -15.50 -33.64
C VAL A 96 16.06 -15.96 -35.09
N ARG A 97 16.32 -15.04 -36.04
CA ARG A 97 16.51 -15.38 -37.45
C ARG A 97 17.68 -16.34 -37.65
N GLU A 98 18.80 -16.13 -36.94
CA GLU A 98 19.97 -17.03 -37.01
C GLU A 98 19.63 -18.45 -36.51
N ALA A 99 18.96 -18.55 -35.32
CA ALA A 99 18.57 -19.83 -34.77
C ALA A 99 17.56 -20.58 -35.67
N GLU A 100 16.60 -19.86 -36.26
CA GLU A 100 15.63 -20.42 -37.21
C GLU A 100 16.33 -20.89 -38.52
N ALA A 101 17.29 -20.11 -39.06
CA ALA A 101 18.05 -20.47 -40.21
C ALA A 101 18.88 -21.74 -39.96
N ALA A 102 19.53 -21.87 -38.81
CA ALA A 102 20.27 -23.06 -38.41
C ALA A 102 19.38 -24.32 -38.34
N LEU A 103 18.18 -24.20 -37.78
CA LEU A 103 17.19 -25.28 -37.73
C LEU A 103 16.73 -25.65 -39.17
N ALA A 104 16.41 -24.65 -39.99
CA ALA A 104 15.99 -24.85 -41.37
C ALA A 104 17.09 -25.54 -42.19
N GLN A 105 18.35 -25.14 -42.05
CA GLN A 105 19.48 -25.78 -42.71
C GLN A 105 19.59 -27.28 -42.35
N LEU A 106 19.43 -27.60 -41.05
CA LEU A 106 19.43 -28.98 -40.58
C LEU A 106 18.32 -29.81 -41.25
N GLN A 107 17.11 -29.25 -41.31
CA GLN A 107 15.91 -29.94 -41.81
C GLN A 107 15.82 -30.01 -43.31
N GLN A 108 16.16 -28.92 -44.02
CA GLN A 108 15.93 -28.77 -45.45
C GLN A 108 17.14 -29.11 -46.31
N SER A 109 18.36 -29.08 -45.76
CA SER A 109 19.58 -29.37 -46.47
C SER A 109 20.31 -30.60 -45.93
N THR A 110 20.76 -30.54 -44.66
CA THR A 110 21.65 -31.57 -44.10
C THR A 110 21.02 -32.96 -44.07
N ARG A 111 19.77 -33.06 -43.61
CA ARG A 111 19.04 -34.34 -43.56
C ARG A 111 18.72 -34.93 -44.92
N PRO A 112 18.15 -34.18 -45.91
CA PRO A 112 17.92 -34.70 -47.25
C PRO A 112 19.21 -35.14 -47.96
N HIS A 113 20.31 -34.40 -47.76
CA HIS A 113 21.62 -34.78 -48.31
C HIS A 113 22.11 -36.13 -47.77
N ALA A 114 22.04 -36.36 -46.43
CA ALA A 114 22.42 -37.65 -45.87
C ALA A 114 21.53 -38.80 -46.36
N GLN A 115 20.23 -38.54 -46.52
CA GLN A 115 19.33 -39.54 -47.14
C GLN A 115 19.61 -39.84 -48.61
N ALA A 116 20.02 -38.82 -49.37
CA ALA A 116 20.42 -38.98 -50.76
C ALA A 116 21.71 -39.80 -50.83
N SER A 117 22.72 -39.50 -50.02
CA SER A 117 23.97 -40.27 -49.94
C SER A 117 23.74 -41.73 -49.59
N LEU A 118 22.80 -42.01 -48.63
CA LEU A 118 22.44 -43.38 -48.28
C LEU A 118 21.83 -44.11 -49.47
N ARG A 119 20.88 -43.48 -50.20
CA ARG A 119 20.29 -44.11 -51.43
C ARG A 119 21.31 -44.38 -52.52
N GLU A 120 22.25 -43.46 -52.73
CA GLU A 120 23.34 -43.63 -53.64
C GLU A 120 24.27 -44.81 -53.28
N ALA A 121 24.68 -44.86 -51.96
CA ALA A 121 25.48 -45.96 -51.46
C ALA A 121 24.77 -47.30 -51.60
N GLN A 122 23.48 -47.39 -51.36
CA GLN A 122 22.65 -48.59 -51.50
C GLN A 122 22.57 -49.02 -52.97
N ALA A 123 22.42 -48.07 -53.89
CA ALA A 123 22.41 -48.40 -55.37
C ALA A 123 23.76 -48.97 -55.84
N ARG A 124 24.87 -48.38 -55.33
CA ARG A 124 26.22 -48.88 -55.63
C ARG A 124 26.45 -50.30 -55.08
N LEU A 125 26.02 -50.57 -53.81
CA LEU A 125 26.11 -51.90 -53.27
C LEU A 125 25.26 -52.90 -54.03
N ALA A 126 24.03 -52.55 -54.41
CA ALA A 126 23.18 -53.44 -55.21
C ALA A 126 23.83 -53.77 -56.54
N GLN A 127 24.55 -52.84 -57.18
CA GLN A 127 25.31 -53.08 -58.37
C GLN A 127 26.51 -54.04 -58.15
N ALA A 128 27.30 -53.73 -57.09
CA ALA A 128 28.49 -54.57 -56.78
C ALA A 128 28.09 -55.99 -56.35
N SER A 129 26.99 -56.15 -55.63
CA SER A 129 26.46 -57.47 -55.21
C SER A 129 26.02 -58.29 -56.39
N ARG A 130 25.31 -57.67 -57.38
CA ARG A 130 24.95 -58.38 -58.64
C ARG A 130 26.18 -58.81 -59.41
N GLU A 131 27.22 -57.98 -59.48
CA GLU A 131 28.47 -58.33 -60.20
C GLU A 131 29.22 -59.43 -59.45
N ALA A 132 29.37 -59.34 -58.12
CA ALA A 132 30.00 -60.34 -57.30
C ALA A 132 29.29 -61.70 -57.43
N GLN A 133 27.95 -61.71 -57.44
CA GLN A 133 27.19 -62.97 -57.68
C GLN A 133 27.43 -63.53 -58.99
N ARG A 134 27.34 -62.73 -60.05
CA ARG A 134 27.63 -63.17 -61.46
C ARG A 134 29.08 -63.74 -61.56
N ARG A 135 30.06 -63.11 -60.91
CA ARG A 135 31.46 -63.60 -60.91
C ARG A 135 31.60 -64.90 -60.15
N ARG A 136 30.87 -65.11 -59.00
CA ARG A 136 30.84 -66.42 -58.29
C ARG A 136 30.29 -67.53 -59.20
N ASP A 137 29.17 -67.26 -59.93
CA ASP A 137 28.55 -68.22 -60.85
C ASP A 137 29.45 -68.60 -62.02
N LEU A 138 30.16 -67.64 -62.67
CA LEU A 138 31.09 -67.85 -63.67
C LEU A 138 32.35 -68.60 -63.21
N PHE A 139 32.82 -68.34 -61.97
CA PHE A 139 33.92 -69.09 -61.36
C PHE A 139 33.55 -70.55 -61.14
N GLN A 140 32.34 -70.87 -60.66
CA GLN A 140 31.82 -72.20 -60.51
C GLN A 140 31.80 -72.97 -61.85
N GLN A 141 31.55 -72.22 -62.95
CA GLN A 141 31.61 -72.79 -64.32
C GLN A 141 33.00 -72.82 -64.89
N MET A 142 34.04 -72.47 -64.12
CA MET A 142 35.46 -72.43 -64.51
C MET A 142 35.75 -71.44 -65.71
N MET A 143 34.90 -70.39 -65.85
CA MET A 143 35.01 -69.38 -66.92
C MET A 143 35.84 -68.19 -66.56
N ILE A 144 36.23 -67.99 -65.33
CA ILE A 144 37.04 -66.86 -64.83
C ILE A 144 38.07 -67.32 -63.79
N THR A 145 39.10 -66.47 -63.60
CA THR A 145 40.13 -66.71 -62.57
C THR A 145 39.61 -66.47 -61.16
N ARG A 146 40.24 -67.07 -60.14
CA ARG A 146 39.96 -66.87 -58.77
C ARG A 146 40.20 -65.40 -58.36
N GLU A 147 41.24 -64.78 -58.85
CA GLU A 147 41.55 -63.37 -58.61
C GLU A 147 40.43 -62.44 -59.08
N ALA A 148 39.86 -62.69 -60.29
CA ALA A 148 38.73 -61.87 -60.79
C ALA A 148 37.45 -62.01 -59.91
N MET A 149 37.20 -63.18 -59.33
CA MET A 149 36.10 -63.37 -58.38
C MET A 149 36.43 -62.66 -57.06
N GLU A 150 37.63 -62.82 -56.48
CA GLU A 150 38.04 -62.18 -55.25
C GLU A 150 37.99 -60.64 -55.30
N GLN A 151 38.42 -60.06 -56.47
CA GLN A 151 38.29 -58.63 -56.72
C GLN A 151 36.82 -58.14 -56.66
N ALA A 152 35.90 -58.92 -57.25
CA ALA A 152 34.46 -58.52 -57.16
C ALA A 152 33.88 -58.64 -55.79
N ILE A 153 34.30 -59.67 -54.97
CA ILE A 153 33.90 -59.80 -53.60
C ILE A 153 34.48 -58.67 -52.76
N GLN A 154 35.74 -58.28 -52.97
CA GLN A 154 36.34 -57.14 -52.26
C GLN A 154 35.59 -55.81 -52.60
N ALA A 155 35.23 -55.60 -53.89
CA ALA A 155 34.43 -54.43 -54.27
C ALA A 155 33.05 -54.42 -53.61
N GLU A 156 32.36 -55.57 -53.45
CA GLU A 156 31.12 -55.72 -52.70
C GLU A 156 31.33 -55.35 -51.24
N THR A 157 32.40 -55.80 -50.60
CA THR A 157 32.73 -55.51 -49.21
C THR A 157 32.95 -54.00 -48.96
N ILE A 158 33.73 -53.34 -49.83
CA ILE A 158 34.00 -51.92 -49.81
C ILE A 158 32.68 -51.11 -49.88
N THR A 159 31.81 -51.49 -50.86
CA THR A 159 30.53 -50.79 -51.03
C THR A 159 29.56 -51.07 -49.88
N ARG A 160 29.62 -52.22 -49.19
CA ARG A 160 28.85 -52.55 -48.02
C ARG A 160 29.24 -51.64 -46.82
N THR A 161 30.54 -51.48 -46.59
CA THR A 161 31.00 -50.53 -45.52
C THR A 161 30.60 -49.08 -45.80
N ALA A 162 30.60 -48.67 -47.10
CA ALA A 162 30.09 -47.33 -47.45
C ALA A 162 28.59 -47.14 -47.17
N VAL A 163 27.77 -48.19 -47.36
CA VAL A 163 26.33 -48.15 -46.94
C VAL A 163 26.20 -48.04 -45.43
N GLU A 164 26.99 -48.81 -44.67
CA GLU A 164 26.95 -48.72 -43.19
C GLU A 164 27.30 -47.33 -42.69
N GLN A 165 28.32 -46.66 -43.24
CA GLN A 165 28.70 -45.29 -42.92
C GLN A 165 27.58 -44.29 -43.28
N ALA A 166 27.02 -44.40 -44.49
CA ALA A 166 25.90 -43.53 -44.90
C ALA A 166 24.65 -43.74 -44.07
N LEU A 167 24.37 -45.01 -43.67
CA LEU A 167 23.26 -45.34 -42.77
C LEU A 167 23.42 -44.73 -41.38
N LEU A 168 24.62 -44.80 -40.78
CA LEU A 168 24.92 -44.16 -39.52
C LEU A 168 24.70 -42.64 -39.59
N SER A 169 25.21 -42.01 -40.67
CA SER A 169 25.01 -40.58 -40.91
C SER A 169 23.52 -40.23 -41.06
N ALA A 170 22.76 -41.00 -41.84
CA ALA A 170 21.32 -40.77 -42.01
C ALA A 170 20.55 -41.01 -40.73
N ARG A 171 20.91 -42.03 -39.92
CA ARG A 171 20.29 -42.31 -38.58
C ARG A 171 20.55 -41.20 -37.56
N SER A 172 21.74 -40.60 -37.58
CA SER A 172 22.06 -39.50 -36.68
C SER A 172 21.23 -38.23 -36.96
N LEU A 173 20.60 -38.13 -38.13
CA LEU A 173 19.81 -36.99 -38.59
C LEU A 173 18.31 -37.26 -38.71
N VAL A 174 17.79 -38.36 -38.10
CA VAL A 174 16.35 -38.63 -38.09
C VAL A 174 15.58 -37.53 -37.34
N PRO A 175 14.28 -37.31 -37.65
CA PRO A 175 13.45 -36.35 -36.94
C PRO A 175 13.49 -36.62 -35.42
N GLY A 176 13.69 -35.55 -34.62
CA GLY A 176 13.77 -35.66 -33.17
C GLY A 176 15.12 -36.12 -32.62
N ASN A 177 16.17 -36.21 -33.45
CA ASN A 177 17.50 -36.48 -32.96
C ASN A 177 18.02 -35.39 -31.99
N PRO A 178 19.07 -35.65 -31.18
CA PRO A 178 19.60 -34.68 -30.24
C PRO A 178 20.04 -33.36 -30.88
N GLY A 179 20.56 -33.40 -32.11
CA GLY A 179 20.97 -32.19 -32.84
C GLY A 179 19.78 -31.29 -33.17
N GLU A 180 18.68 -31.89 -33.68
CA GLU A 180 17.45 -31.15 -33.94
C GLU A 180 16.79 -30.64 -32.67
N ALA A 181 16.78 -31.43 -31.58
CA ALA A 181 16.29 -31.00 -30.29
C ALA A 181 17.08 -29.79 -29.76
N THR A 182 18.42 -29.82 -29.90
CA THR A 182 19.27 -28.67 -29.53
C THR A 182 18.99 -27.44 -30.38
N ALA A 183 18.82 -27.59 -31.69
CA ALA A 183 18.50 -26.48 -32.59
C ALA A 183 17.13 -25.88 -32.26
N ARG A 184 16.12 -26.70 -32.00
CA ARG A 184 14.79 -26.24 -31.52
C ARG A 184 14.87 -25.52 -30.19
N ALA A 185 15.65 -26.03 -29.25
CA ALA A 185 15.86 -25.38 -27.95
C ALA A 185 16.51 -24.00 -28.10
N ARG A 186 17.47 -23.84 -29.05
CA ARG A 186 18.05 -22.53 -29.37
C ARG A 186 17.02 -21.56 -29.92
N VAL A 187 16.16 -21.99 -30.85
CA VAL A 187 15.06 -21.17 -31.39
C VAL A 187 14.11 -20.76 -30.24
N ALA A 188 13.72 -21.70 -29.40
CA ALA A 188 12.84 -21.41 -28.26
C ALA A 188 13.49 -20.40 -27.29
N SER A 189 14.76 -20.54 -26.97
CA SER A 189 15.52 -19.62 -26.14
C SER A 189 15.60 -18.22 -26.75
N ALA A 190 15.94 -18.10 -28.02
CA ALA A 190 15.99 -16.82 -28.72
C ALA A 190 14.62 -16.13 -28.78
N LYS A 191 13.55 -16.87 -29.05
CA LYS A 191 12.16 -16.34 -28.98
C LYS A 191 11.75 -15.93 -27.60
N ALA A 192 12.12 -16.65 -26.54
CA ALA A 192 11.86 -16.27 -25.17
C ALA A 192 12.60 -14.97 -24.78
N GLN A 193 13.82 -14.77 -25.28
CA GLN A 193 14.53 -13.50 -25.08
C GLN A 193 13.84 -12.34 -25.83
N LEU A 194 13.44 -12.56 -27.08
CA LEU A 194 12.70 -11.56 -27.84
C LEU A 194 11.34 -11.23 -27.19
N ALA A 195 10.65 -12.21 -26.64
CA ALA A 195 9.36 -11.97 -25.94
C ALA A 195 9.51 -11.01 -24.76
N LYS A 196 10.69 -10.92 -24.14
CA LYS A 196 10.98 -9.98 -23.05
C LYS A 196 11.03 -8.51 -23.50
N THR A 197 11.04 -8.22 -24.81
CA THR A 197 10.93 -6.86 -25.34
C THR A 197 9.52 -6.29 -25.20
N THR A 198 8.51 -7.14 -25.00
CA THR A 198 7.15 -6.73 -24.70
C THR A 198 6.97 -6.67 -23.21
N ILE A 199 6.99 -5.47 -22.66
CA ILE A 199 6.82 -5.22 -21.23
C ILE A 199 5.35 -5.32 -20.88
N ARG A 200 5.02 -6.20 -19.93
CA ARG A 200 3.63 -6.47 -19.50
C ARG A 200 3.44 -6.18 -18.02
N ALA A 201 2.21 -5.85 -17.65
CA ALA A 201 1.81 -5.77 -16.25
C ALA A 201 1.83 -7.17 -15.62
N GLU A 202 2.48 -7.32 -14.48
CA GLU A 202 2.48 -8.56 -13.69
C GLU A 202 1.37 -8.57 -12.64
N VAL A 203 0.81 -7.40 -12.33
CA VAL A 203 -0.20 -7.20 -11.28
C VAL A 203 -1.33 -6.31 -11.80
N ALA A 204 -2.53 -6.52 -11.26
CA ALA A 204 -3.64 -5.60 -11.46
C ALA A 204 -3.42 -4.33 -10.63
N GLY A 205 -3.69 -3.17 -11.21
CA GLY A 205 -3.49 -1.93 -10.51
C GLY A 205 -3.63 -0.67 -11.37
N THR A 206 -3.30 0.45 -10.77
CA THR A 206 -3.28 1.76 -11.45
C THR A 206 -1.83 2.18 -11.70
N VAL A 207 -1.52 2.61 -12.92
CA VAL A 207 -0.21 3.15 -13.27
C VAL A 207 -0.03 4.50 -12.55
N LEU A 208 0.95 4.58 -11.63
CA LEU A 208 1.25 5.80 -10.86
C LEU A 208 2.19 6.73 -11.61
N THR A 209 3.31 6.17 -12.07
CA THR A 209 4.35 6.94 -12.76
C THR A 209 4.84 6.19 -13.98
N ARG A 210 5.35 6.95 -14.93
CA ARG A 210 6.06 6.47 -16.11
C ARG A 210 7.40 7.20 -16.23
N ASN A 211 8.45 6.43 -16.37
CA ASN A 211 9.82 6.94 -16.38
C ASN A 211 10.51 6.68 -17.74
N ALA A 212 9.73 6.46 -18.80
CA ALA A 212 10.27 6.23 -20.15
C ALA A 212 9.32 6.74 -21.24
N GLU A 213 9.92 7.35 -22.26
CA GLU A 213 9.23 7.87 -23.43
C GLU A 213 9.65 7.11 -24.72
N PRO A 214 8.77 7.06 -25.75
CA PRO A 214 9.17 6.53 -27.04
C PRO A 214 10.42 7.23 -27.58
N GLY A 215 11.40 6.42 -28.00
CA GLY A 215 12.73 6.88 -28.40
C GLY A 215 13.82 6.67 -27.33
N ASP A 216 13.47 6.46 -26.08
CA ASP A 216 14.44 6.20 -25.01
C ASP A 216 15.14 4.85 -25.18
N LEU A 217 16.45 4.84 -24.93
CA LEU A 217 17.19 3.61 -24.72
C LEU A 217 16.92 3.08 -23.30
N VAL A 218 16.40 1.89 -23.23
CA VAL A 218 16.10 1.18 -21.99
C VAL A 218 17.17 0.12 -21.74
N GLN A 219 17.67 0.06 -20.51
CA GLN A 219 18.62 -0.95 -20.05
C GLN A 219 17.99 -1.82 -18.94
N PRO A 220 18.49 -3.04 -18.73
CA PRO A 220 18.05 -3.89 -17.62
C PRO A 220 18.19 -3.20 -16.25
N GLY A 221 17.17 -3.33 -15.40
CA GLY A 221 17.13 -2.73 -14.08
C GLY A 221 16.57 -1.29 -14.03
N ARG A 222 16.39 -0.60 -15.16
CA ARG A 222 15.69 0.69 -15.17
C ARG A 222 14.19 0.47 -14.94
N VAL A 223 13.62 1.14 -13.92
CA VAL A 223 12.18 1.14 -13.67
C VAL A 223 11.49 2.02 -14.71
N LEU A 224 10.54 1.44 -15.44
CA LEU A 224 9.79 2.10 -16.52
C LEU A 224 8.42 2.56 -16.04
N PHE A 225 7.75 1.74 -15.21
CA PHE A 225 6.43 2.01 -14.67
C PHE A 225 6.39 1.64 -13.20
N GLU A 226 5.62 2.41 -12.43
CA GLU A 226 5.23 2.07 -11.07
C GLU A 226 3.72 1.86 -11.03
N ILE A 227 3.29 0.70 -10.56
CA ILE A 227 1.87 0.31 -10.50
C ILE A 227 1.47 0.15 -9.05
N ALA A 228 0.45 0.93 -8.62
CA ALA A 228 -0.24 0.68 -7.36
C ALA A 228 -1.16 -0.52 -7.52
N ARG A 229 -0.95 -1.57 -6.75
CA ARG A 229 -1.84 -2.74 -6.76
C ARG A 229 -3.27 -2.36 -6.40
N THR A 230 -4.23 -2.93 -7.12
CA THR A 230 -5.65 -2.80 -6.78
C THR A 230 -5.95 -3.63 -5.53
N GLY A 231 -6.69 -3.06 -4.59
CA GLY A 231 -7.25 -3.79 -3.45
C GLY A 231 -7.02 -3.09 -2.12
N ASP A 232 -5.81 -3.05 -1.62
CA ASP A 232 -5.58 -2.57 -0.26
C ASP A 232 -4.99 -1.16 -0.26
N THR A 233 -5.79 -0.21 0.20
CA THR A 233 -5.35 1.15 0.46
C THR A 233 -5.16 1.32 1.96
N GLU A 234 -4.01 1.83 2.33
CA GLU A 234 -3.67 2.15 3.71
C GLU A 234 -3.54 3.66 3.89
N VAL A 235 -3.79 4.11 5.10
CA VAL A 235 -3.38 5.44 5.55
C VAL A 235 -2.21 5.26 6.50
N VAL A 236 -1.06 5.82 6.16
CA VAL A 236 0.13 5.81 7.03
C VAL A 236 0.15 7.11 7.82
N VAL A 237 0.18 6.97 9.14
CA VAL A 237 0.09 8.08 10.09
C VAL A 237 1.30 8.04 11.01
N PRO A 238 2.21 9.02 10.95
CA PRO A 238 3.27 9.16 11.94
C PRO A 238 2.66 9.71 13.24
N LEU A 239 2.61 8.89 14.28
CA LEU A 239 2.12 9.26 15.62
C LEU A 239 3.28 9.44 16.58
N ASP A 240 3.16 10.41 17.50
CA ASP A 240 4.13 10.61 18.58
C ASP A 240 4.26 9.33 19.42
N GLU A 241 5.49 8.94 19.76
CA GLU A 241 5.78 7.74 20.57
C GLU A 241 5.05 7.73 21.93
N LYS A 242 4.75 8.92 22.50
CA LYS A 242 3.97 9.06 23.74
C LYS A 242 2.54 8.54 23.61
N SER A 243 2.03 8.41 22.38
CA SER A 243 0.69 7.89 22.13
C SER A 243 0.65 6.36 22.04
N LEU A 244 1.80 5.68 22.04
CA LEU A 244 1.88 4.22 21.88
C LEU A 244 1.18 3.46 23.02
N GLU A 245 1.19 3.99 24.24
CA GLU A 245 0.56 3.34 25.39
C GLU A 245 -0.94 3.08 25.18
N VAL A 246 -1.61 3.96 24.44
CA VAL A 246 -3.06 3.89 24.22
C VAL A 246 -3.45 3.34 22.86
N LEU A 247 -2.47 3.03 22.00
CA LEU A 247 -2.69 2.52 20.65
C LEU A 247 -2.68 0.98 20.63
N ALA A 248 -3.63 0.40 19.93
CA ALA A 248 -3.71 -1.04 19.74
C ALA A 248 -4.20 -1.38 18.32
N ILE A 249 -3.71 -2.50 17.81
CA ILE A 249 -4.20 -3.06 16.53
C ILE A 249 -5.69 -3.36 16.67
N GLY A 250 -6.44 -3.02 15.64
CA GLY A 250 -7.88 -3.24 15.59
C GLY A 250 -8.74 -2.06 16.06
N GLN A 251 -8.14 -0.99 16.58
CA GLN A 251 -8.88 0.22 16.95
C GLN A 251 -9.52 0.87 15.72
N ALA A 252 -10.76 1.35 15.91
CA ALA A 252 -11.48 2.09 14.89
C ALA A 252 -10.92 3.50 14.75
N ALA A 253 -10.90 3.99 13.52
CA ALA A 253 -10.52 5.36 13.23
C ALA A 253 -11.50 5.98 12.23
N MET A 254 -11.71 7.29 12.36
CA MET A 254 -12.43 8.09 11.37
C MET A 254 -11.43 8.97 10.64
N CYS A 255 -11.43 8.86 9.32
CA CYS A 255 -10.53 9.56 8.42
C CYS A 255 -11.26 10.61 7.60
N ILE A 256 -10.63 11.76 7.38
CA ILE A 256 -11.15 12.86 6.56
C ILE A 256 -10.02 13.29 5.63
N ALA A 257 -10.19 13.12 4.33
CA ALA A 257 -9.24 13.64 3.35
C ALA A 257 -9.38 15.16 3.25
N ASP A 258 -8.26 15.87 3.29
CA ASP A 258 -8.26 17.35 3.28
C ASP A 258 -8.92 17.92 2.03
N ALA A 259 -8.82 17.21 0.89
CA ALA A 259 -9.49 17.58 -0.36
C ALA A 259 -11.02 17.34 -0.32
N TYR A 260 -11.54 16.54 0.61
CA TYR A 260 -12.96 16.17 0.72
C TYR A 260 -13.46 16.21 2.17
N PRO A 261 -13.50 17.40 2.82
CA PRO A 261 -13.79 17.52 4.25
C PRO A 261 -15.21 17.07 4.64
N ALA A 262 -16.15 17.09 3.68
CA ALA A 262 -17.53 16.66 3.91
C ALA A 262 -17.75 15.13 3.77
N ARG A 263 -16.70 14.36 3.44
CA ARG A 263 -16.80 12.91 3.19
C ARG A 263 -15.89 12.11 4.11
N PRO A 264 -16.22 11.97 5.40
CA PRO A 264 -15.48 11.10 6.30
C PRO A 264 -15.62 9.64 5.88
N PHE A 265 -14.56 8.86 6.11
CA PHE A 265 -14.57 7.43 5.83
C PHE A 265 -13.94 6.64 7.00
N PRO A 266 -14.42 5.43 7.25
CA PRO A 266 -13.90 4.59 8.33
C PRO A 266 -12.58 3.95 7.94
N ALA A 267 -11.73 3.78 8.93
CA ALA A 267 -10.51 3.00 8.84
C ALA A 267 -10.28 2.23 10.15
N LYS A 268 -9.32 1.31 10.13
CA LYS A 268 -8.98 0.49 11.28
C LYS A 268 -7.47 0.33 11.39
N VAL A 269 -6.93 0.45 12.59
CA VAL A 269 -5.50 0.22 12.83
C VAL A 269 -5.15 -1.22 12.45
N SER A 270 -4.34 -1.39 11.40
CA SER A 270 -3.91 -2.68 10.87
C SER A 270 -2.54 -3.10 11.42
N SER A 271 -1.63 -2.14 11.58
CA SER A 271 -0.31 -2.40 12.14
C SER A 271 0.31 -1.14 12.76
N ILE A 272 1.21 -1.37 13.70
CA ILE A 272 2.04 -0.34 14.34
C ILE A 272 3.49 -0.73 14.04
N ALA A 273 4.28 0.20 13.48
CA ALA A 273 5.66 -0.08 13.14
C ALA A 273 6.47 -0.48 14.39
N PRO A 274 7.35 -1.48 14.31
CA PRO A 274 8.14 -1.91 15.45
C PRO A 274 9.30 -0.97 15.80
N SER A 275 9.54 0.05 14.97
CA SER A 275 10.63 1.02 15.14
C SER A 275 10.10 2.45 15.24
N VAL A 276 10.77 3.24 16.06
CA VAL A 276 10.55 4.69 16.19
C VAL A 276 11.50 5.41 15.24
N ASP A 277 11.02 6.43 14.53
CA ASP A 277 11.88 7.38 13.80
C ASP A 277 12.59 8.29 14.82
N PRO A 278 13.90 8.14 15.03
CA PRO A 278 14.60 8.88 16.08
C PRO A 278 14.76 10.37 15.79
N GLN A 279 14.60 10.79 14.52
CA GLN A 279 14.71 12.21 14.15
C GLN A 279 13.41 12.97 14.47
N ARG A 280 12.27 12.28 14.38
CA ARG A 280 10.95 12.87 14.59
C ARG A 280 10.28 12.43 15.89
N GLY A 281 10.77 11.37 16.55
CA GLY A 281 10.12 10.78 17.73
C GLY A 281 8.75 10.20 17.40
N THR A 282 8.56 9.71 16.17
CA THR A 282 7.28 9.21 15.69
C THR A 282 7.34 7.74 15.33
N VAL A 283 6.19 7.06 15.44
CA VAL A 283 5.98 5.68 15.00
C VAL A 283 4.93 5.67 13.91
N ASP A 284 5.23 4.99 12.82
CA ASP A 284 4.29 4.84 11.73
C ASP A 284 3.18 3.84 12.10
N VAL A 285 1.96 4.33 12.14
CA VAL A 285 0.75 3.54 12.33
C VAL A 285 0.04 3.42 10.99
N ARG A 286 -0.26 2.19 10.58
CA ARG A 286 -0.98 1.91 9.34
C ARG A 286 -2.43 1.59 9.65
N LEU A 287 -3.31 2.19 8.88
CA LEU A 287 -4.73 1.96 8.98
C LEU A 287 -5.25 1.40 7.66
N SER A 288 -5.92 0.27 7.71
CA SER A 288 -6.63 -0.30 6.56
C SER A 288 -7.94 0.45 6.31
N VAL A 289 -8.21 0.77 5.06
CA VAL A 289 -9.44 1.44 4.62
C VAL A 289 -10.30 0.42 3.88
N THR A 290 -11.45 0.06 4.45
CA THR A 290 -12.38 -0.89 3.83
C THR A 290 -13.82 -0.49 4.15
N PRO A 291 -14.68 -0.22 3.12
CA PRO A 291 -14.36 -0.14 1.69
C PRO A 291 -13.54 1.09 1.32
N VAL A 292 -12.73 1.00 0.25
CA VAL A 292 -11.94 2.13 -0.25
C VAL A 292 -12.84 3.08 -1.03
N PRO A 293 -12.97 4.36 -0.63
CA PRO A 293 -13.76 5.34 -1.37
C PRO A 293 -13.16 5.65 -2.75
N GLU A 294 -13.98 5.77 -3.77
CA GLU A 294 -13.55 6.05 -5.15
C GLU A 294 -12.79 7.38 -5.32
N PHE A 295 -13.08 8.36 -4.46
CA PHE A 295 -12.42 9.67 -4.50
C PHE A 295 -11.01 9.64 -3.90
N LEU A 296 -10.65 8.59 -3.15
CA LEU A 296 -9.39 8.52 -2.46
C LEU A 296 -8.25 8.25 -3.44
N ARG A 297 -7.26 9.16 -3.45
CA ARG A 297 -6.08 9.03 -4.30
C ARG A 297 -4.84 8.84 -3.46
N GLN A 298 -3.87 8.13 -4.01
CA GLN A 298 -2.56 7.94 -3.39
C GLN A 298 -1.85 9.28 -3.17
N GLY A 299 -1.16 9.40 -2.04
CA GLY A 299 -0.49 10.63 -1.67
C GLY A 299 -1.38 11.72 -1.05
N MET A 300 -2.72 11.55 -1.04
CA MET A 300 -3.61 12.51 -0.37
C MET A 300 -3.30 12.59 1.12
N THR A 301 -3.35 13.81 1.64
CA THR A 301 -3.27 14.09 3.07
C THR A 301 -4.63 13.81 3.71
N VAL A 302 -4.60 13.15 4.86
CA VAL A 302 -5.79 12.70 5.59
C VAL A 302 -5.62 13.04 7.07
N SER A 303 -6.61 13.71 7.63
CA SER A 303 -6.77 13.86 9.07
C SER A 303 -7.40 12.59 9.64
N VAL A 304 -6.75 12.00 10.63
CA VAL A 304 -7.14 10.71 11.22
C VAL A 304 -7.44 10.88 12.69
N ASN A 305 -8.61 10.42 13.13
CA ASN A 305 -9.05 10.38 14.51
C ASN A 305 -9.12 8.91 14.95
N VAL A 306 -8.11 8.41 15.63
CA VAL A 306 -8.08 7.03 16.16
C VAL A 306 -8.81 7.00 17.50
N GLU A 307 -9.81 6.14 17.64
CA GLU A 307 -10.52 5.91 18.90
C GLU A 307 -9.68 5.01 19.81
N THR A 308 -9.09 5.60 20.85
CA THR A 308 -8.20 4.89 21.78
C THR A 308 -8.89 4.41 23.04
N GLY A 309 -10.07 4.96 23.33
CA GLY A 309 -10.87 4.53 24.48
C GLY A 309 -12.31 4.99 24.38
N ARG A 310 -13.24 4.15 24.84
CA ARG A 310 -14.68 4.46 24.91
C ARG A 310 -15.26 4.04 26.24
N ARG A 311 -16.06 4.94 26.83
CA ARG A 311 -16.93 4.65 27.98
C ARG A 311 -18.36 5.00 27.62
N ALA A 312 -19.26 4.04 27.72
CA ALA A 312 -20.67 4.28 27.42
C ALA A 312 -21.33 5.21 28.45
N ARG A 313 -20.83 5.22 29.68
CA ARG A 313 -21.33 6.04 30.79
C ARG A 313 -20.16 6.45 31.69
N ALA A 314 -19.70 7.69 31.56
CA ALA A 314 -18.62 8.26 32.33
C ALA A 314 -19.11 9.54 33.02
N ILE A 315 -18.68 9.82 34.24
CA ILE A 315 -18.83 11.14 34.85
C ILE A 315 -17.83 12.04 34.15
N VAL A 316 -18.29 13.02 33.40
CA VAL A 316 -17.44 13.90 32.62
C VAL A 316 -17.46 15.32 33.14
N VAL A 317 -16.30 15.95 33.06
CA VAL A 317 -16.11 17.36 33.40
C VAL A 317 -15.37 18.07 32.29
N PRO A 318 -15.72 19.33 31.97
CA PRO A 318 -14.96 20.13 31.01
C PRO A 318 -13.52 20.31 31.45
N ASN A 319 -12.61 20.32 30.46
CA ASN A 319 -11.18 20.43 30.72
C ASN A 319 -10.81 21.74 31.48
N ASP A 320 -11.56 22.81 31.25
CA ASP A 320 -11.33 24.13 31.87
C ASP A 320 -11.69 24.15 33.37
N ALA A 321 -12.54 23.22 33.83
CA ALA A 321 -12.90 23.05 35.21
C ALA A 321 -11.86 22.32 36.07
N LEU A 322 -10.77 21.84 35.45
CA LEU A 322 -9.72 21.06 36.12
C LEU A 322 -8.44 21.88 36.29
N ALA A 323 -7.99 22.04 37.57
CA ALA A 323 -6.72 22.69 37.89
C ALA A 323 -5.69 21.71 38.46
N GLY A 324 -4.39 22.05 38.31
CA GLY A 324 -3.29 21.33 38.94
C GLY A 324 -3.26 19.87 38.55
N ARG A 325 -3.27 19.60 37.23
CA ARG A 325 -3.20 18.24 36.70
C ARG A 325 -1.83 17.64 36.97
N ASP A 326 -1.78 16.55 37.69
CA ASP A 326 -0.59 15.76 37.94
C ASP A 326 -0.92 14.28 37.70
N GLY A 327 -0.43 13.76 36.59
CA GLY A 327 -0.77 12.40 36.14
C GLY A 327 -2.28 12.19 36.00
N ASN A 328 -2.83 11.29 36.82
CA ASN A 328 -4.25 10.95 36.85
C ASN A 328 -5.01 11.70 37.97
N ARG A 329 -4.47 12.77 38.52
CA ARG A 329 -5.12 13.58 39.54
C ARG A 329 -5.30 15.01 39.07
N ALA A 330 -6.38 15.63 39.51
CA ALA A 330 -6.63 17.07 39.37
C ALA A 330 -7.45 17.59 40.51
N ALA A 331 -7.49 18.91 40.68
CA ALA A 331 -8.39 19.58 41.61
C ALA A 331 -9.46 20.34 40.83
N LEU A 332 -10.65 20.44 41.41
CA LEU A 332 -11.74 21.28 40.91
C LEU A 332 -12.46 21.96 42.04
N TRP A 333 -13.23 23.01 41.71
CA TRP A 333 -14.12 23.69 42.64
C TRP A 333 -15.52 23.07 42.57
N LEU A 334 -15.90 22.41 43.66
CA LEU A 334 -17.25 21.89 43.89
C LEU A 334 -18.08 22.92 44.65
N VAL A 335 -19.35 23.08 44.30
CA VAL A 335 -20.25 23.96 45.01
C VAL A 335 -21.23 23.14 45.87
N VAL A 336 -21.08 23.23 47.16
CA VAL A 336 -21.94 22.55 48.15
C VAL A 336 -22.64 23.60 48.98
N ASN A 337 -23.97 23.61 49.00
CA ASN A 337 -24.79 24.57 49.75
C ASN A 337 -24.40 26.05 49.49
N GLY A 338 -24.08 26.39 48.24
CA GLY A 338 -23.68 27.74 47.83
C GLY A 338 -22.29 28.17 48.32
N ARG A 339 -21.44 27.22 48.67
CA ARG A 339 -20.04 27.45 49.08
C ARG A 339 -19.08 26.67 48.17
N ALA A 340 -17.98 27.31 47.76
CA ALA A 340 -16.93 26.69 47.00
C ALA A 340 -16.04 25.79 47.87
N THR A 341 -15.86 24.56 47.48
CA THR A 341 -15.00 23.57 48.16
C THR A 341 -14.04 22.99 47.15
N ARG A 342 -12.74 23.10 47.43
CA ARG A 342 -11.73 22.49 46.58
C ARG A 342 -11.69 20.99 46.82
N ARG A 343 -11.85 20.19 45.72
CA ARG A 343 -11.86 18.74 45.83
C ARG A 343 -10.85 18.15 44.85
N GLN A 344 -10.07 17.18 45.31
CA GLN A 344 -9.24 16.38 44.47
C GLN A 344 -10.06 15.26 43.87
N VAL A 345 -9.81 15.00 42.58
CA VAL A 345 -10.48 13.97 41.78
C VAL A 345 -9.47 13.09 41.06
N GLN A 346 -9.86 11.85 40.79
CA GLN A 346 -9.10 10.95 39.93
C GLN A 346 -9.65 11.01 38.53
N LEU A 347 -8.74 11.16 37.56
CA LEU A 347 -9.07 11.25 36.15
C LEU A 347 -8.97 9.88 35.47
N GLY A 348 -9.85 9.65 34.54
CA GLY A 348 -9.84 8.49 33.62
C GLY A 348 -9.53 8.90 32.20
N LEU A 349 -10.40 8.49 31.26
CA LEU A 349 -10.26 8.81 29.82
C LEU A 349 -10.28 10.32 29.59
N ARG A 350 -9.38 10.77 28.69
CA ARG A 350 -9.24 12.20 28.36
C ARG A 350 -9.75 12.43 26.94
N GLY A 351 -10.88 13.12 26.83
CA GLY A 351 -11.39 13.61 25.55
C GLY A 351 -10.80 14.98 25.18
N LEU A 352 -11.14 15.47 23.98
CA LEU A 352 -10.67 16.77 23.48
C LEU A 352 -11.12 17.95 24.35
N THR A 353 -12.38 17.96 24.76
CA THR A 353 -12.98 19.06 25.53
C THR A 353 -13.32 18.67 26.96
N GLU A 354 -13.36 17.40 27.27
CA GLU A 354 -13.85 16.84 28.51
C GLU A 354 -12.98 15.68 28.98
N THR A 355 -12.94 15.48 30.30
CA THR A 355 -12.21 14.39 30.94
C THR A 355 -13.15 13.60 31.87
N GLU A 356 -12.98 12.27 31.85
CA GLU A 356 -13.64 11.37 32.80
C GLU A 356 -13.10 11.57 34.22
N VAL A 357 -14.00 11.61 35.19
CA VAL A 357 -13.67 11.53 36.60
C VAL A 357 -14.10 10.17 37.13
N THR A 358 -13.12 9.35 37.51
CA THR A 358 -13.35 7.98 38.00
C THR A 358 -13.66 7.92 39.47
N ALA A 359 -13.17 8.90 40.26
CA ALA A 359 -13.46 9.00 41.69
C ALA A 359 -13.42 10.46 42.19
N GLY A 360 -14.19 10.75 43.22
CA GLY A 360 -14.22 12.06 43.87
C GLY A 360 -15.39 12.96 43.46
N LEU A 361 -16.25 12.54 42.50
CA LEU A 361 -17.38 13.32 42.00
C LEU A 361 -18.61 12.43 41.77
N ARG A 362 -19.80 12.97 41.92
CA ARG A 362 -21.08 12.30 41.67
C ARG A 362 -21.91 13.06 40.65
N ALA A 363 -22.73 12.35 39.91
CA ALA A 363 -23.70 12.96 39.00
C ALA A 363 -24.69 13.84 39.83
N GLY A 364 -25.04 15.01 39.29
CA GLY A 364 -25.89 16.00 39.96
C GLY A 364 -25.13 17.01 40.83
N GLU A 365 -23.83 16.82 41.09
CA GLU A 365 -23.03 17.84 41.79
C GLU A 365 -22.72 19.01 40.84
N TRP A 366 -22.55 20.21 41.43
CA TRP A 366 -22.21 21.41 40.65
C TRP A 366 -20.74 21.76 40.80
N ILE A 367 -20.08 22.01 39.68
CA ILE A 367 -18.68 22.44 39.62
C ILE A 367 -18.57 23.80 38.95
N LEU A 368 -17.54 24.57 39.30
CA LEU A 368 -17.26 25.84 38.66
C LEU A 368 -16.58 25.60 37.30
N ALA A 369 -16.91 26.45 36.33
CA ALA A 369 -16.37 26.35 34.98
C ALA A 369 -14.88 26.76 34.91
N ASP A 370 -14.46 27.69 35.78
CA ASP A 370 -13.09 28.16 35.85
C ASP A 370 -12.36 27.55 37.05
N ALA A 371 -11.43 26.69 36.78
CA ALA A 371 -10.60 26.06 37.81
C ALA A 371 -9.57 27.01 38.45
N GLN A 372 -9.25 28.14 37.79
CA GLN A 372 -8.28 29.13 38.22
C GLN A 372 -8.92 30.30 38.96
N ALA A 373 -10.24 30.26 39.20
CA ALA A 373 -10.92 31.29 39.95
C ALA A 373 -10.22 31.55 41.29
N SER A 374 -9.95 32.82 41.58
CA SER A 374 -9.31 33.28 42.84
C SER A 374 -10.28 33.14 44.01
N LEU A 375 -10.54 31.91 44.45
CA LEU A 375 -11.44 31.55 45.52
C LEU A 375 -10.68 30.89 46.65
N THR A 376 -11.15 31.15 47.89
CA THR A 376 -10.74 30.40 49.07
C THR A 376 -11.79 29.36 49.45
N GLN A 377 -11.34 28.33 50.13
CA GLN A 377 -12.25 27.28 50.59
C GLN A 377 -13.33 27.83 51.50
N GLY A 378 -14.58 27.61 51.17
CA GLY A 378 -15.73 28.09 51.95
C GLY A 378 -16.36 29.40 51.45
N ASP A 379 -15.78 30.04 50.45
CA ASP A 379 -16.34 31.26 49.86
C ASP A 379 -17.76 31.03 49.34
N ARG A 380 -18.62 31.99 49.57
CA ARG A 380 -19.98 31.94 49.03
C ARG A 380 -19.97 32.25 47.55
N VAL A 381 -20.59 31.37 46.79
CA VAL A 381 -20.69 31.50 45.33
C VAL A 381 -22.11 31.17 44.85
N ARG A 382 -22.54 31.83 43.82
CA ARG A 382 -23.80 31.52 43.14
C ARG A 382 -23.47 30.95 41.76
N VAL A 383 -23.86 29.70 41.53
CA VAL A 383 -23.64 29.07 40.23
C VAL A 383 -24.66 29.56 39.21
N VAL A 384 -24.18 29.98 38.05
CA VAL A 384 -25.00 30.25 36.87
C VAL A 384 -24.71 29.09 35.91
N ALA A 385 -25.76 28.34 35.61
CA ALA A 385 -25.64 27.20 34.69
C ALA A 385 -25.12 27.66 33.32
N THR A 386 -24.03 27.04 32.89
CA THR A 386 -23.45 27.28 31.54
C THR A 386 -23.53 25.99 30.78
N ALA A 387 -23.94 26.07 29.51
CA ALA A 387 -23.95 24.93 28.66
C ALA A 387 -22.50 24.54 28.32
N VAL A 388 -22.18 23.27 28.45
CA VAL A 388 -20.91 22.72 27.97
C VAL A 388 -20.90 22.87 26.44
N ALA A 389 -19.86 23.46 25.89
CA ALA A 389 -19.70 23.55 24.43
C ALA A 389 -19.52 22.13 23.86
N THR A 390 -20.62 21.51 23.47
CA THR A 390 -20.66 20.22 22.79
C THR A 390 -20.48 20.48 21.29
N GLY A 391 -19.24 20.41 20.80
CA GLY A 391 -18.96 20.47 19.37
C GLY A 391 -17.51 20.84 19.10
N PRO A 392 -16.94 20.42 17.98
CA PRO A 392 -15.68 20.98 17.53
C PRO A 392 -15.91 22.48 17.31
N ALA A 393 -15.05 23.29 17.90
CA ALA A 393 -15.07 24.74 17.69
C ALA A 393 -15.04 25.00 16.19
N THR A 394 -16.16 25.41 15.64
CA THR A 394 -16.23 25.98 14.29
C THR A 394 -15.25 27.17 14.33
N ARG A 395 -14.13 27.04 13.64
CA ARG A 395 -13.21 28.16 13.40
C ARG A 395 -14.07 29.30 12.88
N ARG A 396 -14.27 30.34 13.66
CA ARG A 396 -14.76 31.61 13.15
C ARG A 396 -13.72 32.05 12.12
N GLU A 397 -14.09 31.93 10.87
CA GLU A 397 -13.37 32.60 9.79
C GLU A 397 -13.32 34.09 10.11
N LEU A 398 -12.14 34.59 10.36
CA LEU A 398 -11.89 36.02 10.32
C LEU A 398 -12.09 36.45 8.86
N PRO A 399 -12.87 37.50 8.58
CA PRO A 399 -13.01 37.97 7.22
C PRO A 399 -11.65 38.43 6.70
N VAL A 400 -11.13 37.72 5.71
CA VAL A 400 -9.97 38.15 4.93
C VAL A 400 -10.43 39.37 4.12
N LYS A 401 -10.01 40.56 4.50
CA LYS A 401 -10.06 41.74 3.63
C LYS A 401 -9.06 41.47 2.49
N LEU A 402 -9.57 41.30 1.32
CA LEU A 402 -8.80 41.43 0.07
C LEU A 402 -8.73 42.93 -0.24
N ASP A 403 -7.56 43.48 -0.12
CA ASP A 403 -7.14 44.75 -0.78
C ASP A 403 -6.40 44.36 -2.07
#